data_7934627d5ddcd3168d0b1e9fc4efef6c
#
_entry.id   7934627d5ddcd3168d0b1e9fc4efef6c
#
_cell.length_a   1.000
_cell.length_b   1.000
_cell.length_c   1.000
_cell.angle_alpha   90.00
_cell.angle_beta   90.00
_cell.angle_gamma   90.00
#
_symmetry.space_group_name_H-M   'P 1'
#
loop_
_entity.id
_entity.type
_entity.pdbx_description
1 polymer ?
#
loop_
_entity_poly.entity_id
_entity_poly.type
_entity_poly.pdbx_seq_one_letter_code
_entity_poly.pdbx_strand_id
1 'polypeptide(L)'
;MNAPRTPRPARKKPDSATPAKAVEPREKASLHPRNRHQGRYDFPALIKTTPELAKFVIINPYGKESIDFASPDAVRVFNRALLKSFYGVAHWDIPADYLCPPVPGRADYVHFLADLLASVNDGEIPRGAPVKVLDIGMGANCVYPLIGYSDYRWHFLGSEIDPTAVAAAKAIVQSNGLNKAIQLRQQSNPKHILLGLLEPGKRFDLTMCNPPFHASMDEATKGSERKWRALGRADPKRKLPVLNFGGQSAELWCEGGEARFVTQLIAESAHFQHKVLWFSTLVSKASNLPAIQTALKKAGVLESQVVEMSQGQKQSRFVAWTFQTKSEQQVCLLYTSPSPRD
;
A
#
# COMPACT_ATOMS: atom_id res chain seq x y z
N MET A 1 83.40 -21.68 -15.95
CA MET A 1 83.42 -20.56 -15.06
C MET A 1 81.98 -20.23 -14.71
N ASN A 2 81.51 -20.66 -13.52
CA ASN A 2 80.14 -20.47 -13.07
C ASN A 2 80.05 -19.22 -12.21
N ALA A 3 79.21 -18.25 -12.60
CA ALA A 3 78.93 -17.06 -11.79
C ALA A 3 77.92 -17.39 -10.69
N PRO A 4 78.08 -16.79 -9.47
CA PRO A 4 77.21 -17.07 -8.34
C PRO A 4 75.84 -16.38 -8.49
N ARG A 5 74.76 -17.12 -8.17
CA ARG A 5 73.39 -16.63 -8.11
C ARG A 5 73.18 -15.84 -6.81
N THR A 6 72.75 -14.59 -6.91
CA THR A 6 72.28 -13.76 -5.81
C THR A 6 70.92 -14.24 -5.25
N PRO A 7 70.70 -14.23 -3.92
CA PRO A 7 69.43 -14.65 -3.32
C PRO A 7 68.35 -13.61 -3.51
N ARG A 8 67.14 -14.10 -3.86
CA ARG A 8 65.89 -13.32 -4.00
C ARG A 8 65.43 -12.83 -2.64
N PRO A 9 64.98 -11.56 -2.50
CA PRO A 9 64.46 -11.07 -1.23
C PRO A 9 63.11 -11.69 -0.89
N ALA A 10 62.90 -12.00 0.40
CA ALA A 10 61.72 -12.60 0.95
C ALA A 10 60.47 -11.69 0.76
N ARG A 11 59.36 -12.25 0.27
CA ARG A 11 58.08 -11.60 0.18
C ARG A 11 57.51 -11.31 1.60
N LYS A 12 57.36 -10.02 1.94
CA LYS A 12 56.63 -9.59 3.14
C LYS A 12 55.15 -10.03 3.00
N LYS A 13 54.62 -10.68 4.03
CA LYS A 13 53.19 -10.93 4.18
C LYS A 13 52.43 -9.60 4.23
N PRO A 14 51.28 -9.48 3.64
CA PRO A 14 50.45 -8.27 3.79
C PRO A 14 49.93 -8.19 5.23
N ASP A 15 50.05 -7.01 5.82
CA ASP A 15 49.54 -6.67 7.14
C ASP A 15 48.05 -6.88 7.24
N SER A 16 47.63 -7.33 8.41
CA SER A 16 46.22 -7.57 8.81
C SER A 16 45.32 -6.39 8.46
N ALA A 17 44.33 -6.66 7.61
CA ALA A 17 43.29 -5.70 7.28
C ALA A 17 42.56 -5.28 8.55
N THR A 18 42.60 -4.00 8.85
CA THR A 18 41.78 -3.34 9.87
C THR A 18 40.30 -3.61 9.52
N PRO A 19 39.46 -4.05 10.48
CA PRO A 19 38.02 -4.26 10.18
C PRO A 19 37.41 -2.92 9.79
N ALA A 20 36.76 -2.91 8.61
CA ALA A 20 36.02 -1.76 8.12
C ALA A 20 35.00 -1.33 9.18
N LYS A 21 35.09 -0.07 9.63
CA LYS A 21 34.06 0.54 10.47
C LYS A 21 32.70 0.30 9.85
N ALA A 22 31.80 -0.32 10.60
CA ALA A 22 30.40 -0.48 10.23
C ALA A 22 29.85 0.93 9.91
N VAL A 23 29.43 1.10 8.65
CA VAL A 23 28.75 2.32 8.21
C VAL A 23 27.46 2.40 9.01
N GLU A 24 27.29 3.44 9.80
CA GLU A 24 26.03 3.72 10.49
C GLU A 24 24.89 3.70 9.46
N PRO A 25 23.77 3.04 9.78
CA PRO A 25 22.64 3.01 8.86
C PRO A 25 22.19 4.45 8.62
N ARG A 26 22.19 4.89 7.34
CA ARG A 26 21.53 6.13 6.94
C ARG A 26 20.15 6.19 7.60
N GLU A 27 19.79 7.36 8.13
CA GLU A 27 18.47 7.61 8.71
C GLU A 27 17.41 7.00 7.82
N LYS A 28 16.63 6.07 8.40
CA LYS A 28 15.52 5.44 7.67
C LYS A 28 14.53 6.54 7.34
N ALA A 29 14.25 6.74 6.06
CA ALA A 29 13.16 7.59 5.65
C ALA A 29 11.93 7.22 6.47
N SER A 30 11.39 8.18 7.22
CA SER A 30 10.37 7.94 8.24
C SER A 30 8.99 7.74 7.59
N LEU A 31 8.18 6.89 8.20
CA LEU A 31 6.75 6.83 7.93
C LEU A 31 6.11 8.22 8.20
N HIS A 32 4.93 8.43 7.63
CA HIS A 32 4.16 9.64 7.89
C HIS A 32 4.05 9.95 9.39
N PRO A 33 4.19 11.21 9.88
CA PRO A 33 4.18 11.53 11.31
C PRO A 33 2.99 10.99 12.10
N ARG A 34 1.81 10.91 11.49
CA ARG A 34 0.58 10.33 12.11
C ARG A 34 0.50 8.81 12.01
N ASN A 35 1.42 8.16 11.32
CA ASN A 35 1.40 6.71 11.22
C ASN A 35 1.69 6.08 12.59
N ARG A 36 0.81 5.20 13.04
CA ARG A 36 0.92 4.53 14.35
C ARG A 36 2.01 3.47 14.40
N HIS A 37 2.61 3.13 13.27
CA HIS A 37 3.64 2.08 13.13
C HIS A 37 5.07 2.61 13.21
N GLN A 38 5.26 3.73 13.92
CA GLN A 38 6.59 4.28 14.20
C GLN A 38 7.40 3.36 15.13
N GLY A 39 8.67 3.19 14.81
CA GLY A 39 9.60 2.46 15.68
C GLY A 39 9.41 0.95 15.68
N ARG A 40 9.51 0.33 16.85
CA ARG A 40 9.44 -1.12 17.05
C ARG A 40 8.13 -1.53 17.65
N TYR A 41 7.70 -2.74 17.31
CA TYR A 41 6.51 -3.33 17.90
C TYR A 41 6.83 -3.96 19.26
N ASP A 42 5.91 -3.78 20.19
CA ASP A 42 5.85 -4.50 21.46
C ASP A 42 5.17 -5.86 21.23
N PHE A 43 5.97 -6.89 20.99
CA PHE A 43 5.46 -8.23 20.72
C PHE A 43 4.69 -8.83 21.91
N PRO A 44 5.13 -8.68 23.18
CA PRO A 44 4.32 -9.07 24.33
C PRO A 44 2.91 -8.46 24.32
N ALA A 45 2.77 -7.15 24.02
CA ALA A 45 1.46 -6.50 23.92
C ALA A 45 0.64 -7.03 22.73
N LEU A 46 1.26 -7.28 21.59
CA LEU A 46 0.60 -7.86 20.42
C LEU A 46 0.12 -9.30 20.69
N ILE A 47 0.93 -10.12 21.36
CA ILE A 47 0.57 -11.47 21.75
C ILE A 47 -0.60 -11.47 22.73
N LYS A 48 -0.64 -10.53 23.68
CA LYS A 48 -1.77 -10.38 24.61
C LYS A 48 -3.09 -10.17 23.87
N THR A 49 -3.10 -9.42 22.79
CA THR A 49 -4.31 -9.17 21.98
C THR A 49 -4.59 -10.27 20.97
N THR A 50 -3.56 -10.97 20.51
CA THR A 50 -3.62 -12.03 19.49
C THR A 50 -2.69 -13.17 19.91
N PRO A 51 -3.12 -14.07 20.81
CA PRO A 51 -2.27 -15.11 21.39
C PRO A 51 -1.64 -16.07 20.36
N GLU A 52 -2.31 -16.28 19.23
CA GLU A 52 -1.80 -17.09 18.12
C GLU A 52 -0.46 -16.59 17.57
N LEU A 53 -0.18 -15.28 17.68
CA LEU A 53 1.06 -14.66 17.21
C LEU A 53 2.30 -15.26 17.91
N ALA A 54 2.18 -15.73 19.15
CA ALA A 54 3.30 -16.31 19.88
C ALA A 54 4.00 -17.48 19.15
N LYS A 55 3.23 -18.23 18.34
CA LYS A 55 3.77 -19.36 17.54
C LYS A 55 4.70 -18.92 16.40
N PHE A 56 4.64 -17.66 16.02
CA PHE A 56 5.35 -17.10 14.86
C PHE A 56 6.44 -16.11 15.23
N VAL A 57 6.56 -15.76 16.52
CA VAL A 57 7.62 -14.84 16.99
C VAL A 57 8.95 -15.58 17.00
N ILE A 58 9.95 -14.95 16.40
CA ILE A 58 11.33 -15.42 16.36
C ILE A 58 12.27 -14.32 16.87
N ILE A 59 13.45 -14.71 17.31
CA ILE A 59 14.53 -13.74 17.55
C ILE A 59 15.33 -13.58 16.27
N ASN A 60 15.40 -12.35 15.76
CA ASN A 60 16.15 -12.06 14.54
C ASN A 60 17.67 -12.04 14.81
N PRO A 61 18.54 -11.99 13.77
CA PRO A 61 20.00 -11.98 13.93
C PRO A 61 20.55 -10.81 14.77
N TYR A 62 19.72 -9.79 15.05
CA TYR A 62 20.09 -8.65 15.91
C TYR A 62 19.61 -8.82 17.36
N GLY A 63 19.19 -10.04 17.76
CA GLY A 63 18.73 -10.34 19.12
C GLY A 63 17.37 -9.74 19.48
N LYS A 64 16.49 -9.46 18.49
CA LYS A 64 15.22 -8.78 18.70
C LYS A 64 14.06 -9.63 18.22
N GLU A 65 12.93 -9.53 18.92
CA GLU A 65 11.66 -10.15 18.50
C GLU A 65 11.24 -9.65 17.13
N SER A 66 10.78 -10.58 16.33
CA SER A 66 10.34 -10.38 14.95
C SER A 66 9.48 -11.58 14.52
N ILE A 67 9.02 -11.57 13.27
CA ILE A 67 8.42 -12.73 12.62
C ILE A 67 9.25 -13.13 11.39
N ASP A 68 9.05 -14.36 10.90
CA ASP A 68 9.53 -14.71 9.57
C ASP A 68 8.62 -14.12 8.50
N PHE A 69 9.04 -12.98 7.91
CA PHE A 69 8.31 -12.33 6.81
C PHE A 69 8.27 -13.15 5.52
N ALA A 70 8.94 -14.29 5.45
CA ALA A 70 8.83 -15.23 4.34
C ALA A 70 7.70 -16.27 4.56
N SER A 71 7.13 -16.34 5.77
CA SER A 71 5.98 -17.19 6.09
C SER A 71 4.67 -16.39 5.88
N PRO A 72 3.82 -16.80 4.91
CA PRO A 72 2.52 -16.14 4.70
C PRO A 72 1.64 -16.18 5.94
N ASP A 73 1.62 -17.30 6.67
CA ASP A 73 0.83 -17.43 7.90
C ASP A 73 1.33 -16.51 9.01
N ALA A 74 2.65 -16.40 9.21
CA ALA A 74 3.22 -15.47 10.18
C ALA A 74 2.84 -14.01 9.85
N VAL A 75 2.93 -13.62 8.58
CA VAL A 75 2.55 -12.26 8.12
C VAL A 75 1.06 -12.03 8.30
N ARG A 76 0.21 -13.00 8.00
CA ARG A 76 -1.25 -12.90 8.17
C ARG A 76 -1.64 -12.71 9.63
N VAL A 77 -1.10 -13.54 10.54
CA VAL A 77 -1.37 -13.44 11.97
C VAL A 77 -0.81 -12.14 12.56
N PHE A 78 0.36 -11.73 12.11
CA PHE A 78 0.96 -10.45 12.52
C PHE A 78 0.11 -9.25 12.07
N ASN A 79 -0.36 -9.22 10.83
CA ASN A 79 -1.26 -8.16 10.36
C ASN A 79 -2.59 -8.15 11.13
N ARG A 80 -3.14 -9.33 11.48
CA ARG A 80 -4.31 -9.44 12.37
C ARG A 80 -4.04 -8.77 13.71
N ALA A 81 -2.88 -9.03 14.32
CA ALA A 81 -2.49 -8.42 15.58
C ALA A 81 -2.33 -6.90 15.46
N LEU A 82 -1.72 -6.41 14.37
CA LEU A 82 -1.59 -4.98 14.12
C LEU A 82 -2.94 -4.29 13.94
N LEU A 83 -3.82 -4.85 13.10
CA LEU A 83 -5.15 -4.28 12.85
C LEU A 83 -6.00 -4.26 14.13
N LYS A 84 -5.92 -5.32 14.93
CA LYS A 84 -6.62 -5.40 16.22
C LYS A 84 -6.09 -4.37 17.22
N SER A 85 -4.77 -4.32 17.39
CA SER A 85 -4.14 -3.48 18.43
C SER A 85 -4.16 -2.00 18.11
N PHE A 86 -3.95 -1.63 16.84
CA PHE A 86 -3.80 -0.23 16.45
C PHE A 86 -5.08 0.38 15.90
N TYR A 87 -5.98 -0.41 15.29
CA TYR A 87 -7.17 0.10 14.61
C TYR A 87 -8.49 -0.43 15.17
N GLY A 88 -8.44 -1.29 16.20
CA GLY A 88 -9.65 -1.82 16.86
C GLY A 88 -10.41 -2.82 15.98
N VAL A 89 -9.80 -3.38 14.96
CA VAL A 89 -10.39 -4.39 14.08
C VAL A 89 -10.34 -5.75 14.78
N ALA A 90 -11.43 -6.13 15.42
CA ALA A 90 -11.48 -7.35 16.24
C ALA A 90 -11.36 -8.64 15.42
N HIS A 91 -11.96 -8.64 14.23
CA HIS A 91 -12.04 -9.80 13.35
C HIS A 91 -11.48 -9.44 11.97
N TRP A 92 -10.36 -10.04 11.62
CA TRP A 92 -9.74 -9.89 10.31
C TRP A 92 -9.04 -11.18 9.90
N ASP A 93 -9.41 -11.65 8.75
CA ASP A 93 -8.74 -12.75 8.07
C ASP A 93 -8.97 -12.65 6.57
N ILE A 94 -8.10 -13.26 5.79
CA ILE A 94 -8.18 -13.32 4.33
C ILE A 94 -8.07 -14.77 3.86
N PRO A 95 -8.71 -15.13 2.74
CA PRO A 95 -8.54 -16.45 2.17
C PRO A 95 -7.09 -16.75 1.83
N ALA A 96 -6.72 -18.00 1.79
CA ALA A 96 -5.40 -18.43 1.36
C ALA A 96 -5.11 -17.89 -0.04
N ASP A 97 -3.84 -17.57 -0.32
CA ASP A 97 -3.34 -17.05 -1.59
C ASP A 97 -3.80 -15.62 -1.98
N TYR A 98 -4.61 -14.95 -1.17
CA TYR A 98 -4.91 -13.53 -1.36
C TYR A 98 -3.80 -12.63 -0.79
N LEU A 99 -3.72 -11.40 -1.33
CA LEU A 99 -2.68 -10.45 -0.95
C LEU A 99 -2.79 -10.05 0.52
N CYS A 100 -1.75 -10.37 1.28
CA CYS A 100 -1.61 -9.90 2.65
C CYS A 100 -0.91 -8.53 2.65
N PRO A 101 -1.59 -7.43 3.01
CA PRO A 101 -1.06 -6.08 2.84
C PRO A 101 0.01 -5.73 3.89
N PRO A 102 1.09 -5.00 3.53
CA PRO A 102 1.98 -4.41 4.51
C PRO A 102 1.30 -3.21 5.20
N VAL A 103 0.65 -3.44 6.35
CA VAL A 103 -0.18 -2.45 7.07
C VAL A 103 0.49 -1.08 7.24
N PRO A 104 1.78 -0.96 7.64
CA PRO A 104 2.40 0.35 7.82
C PRO A 104 2.40 1.23 6.57
N GLY A 105 2.78 0.67 5.42
CA GLY A 105 2.78 1.42 4.16
C GLY A 105 1.37 1.74 3.64
N ARG A 106 0.37 0.95 4.05
CA ARG A 106 -1.04 1.24 3.75
C ARG A 106 -1.55 2.40 4.57
N ALA A 107 -1.19 2.47 5.84
CA ALA A 107 -1.51 3.60 6.70
C ALA A 107 -0.90 4.90 6.19
N ASP A 108 0.33 4.88 5.70
CA ASP A 108 0.96 6.07 5.09
C ASP A 108 0.10 6.67 3.98
N TYR A 109 -0.37 5.85 3.04
CA TYR A 109 -1.19 6.33 1.94
C TYR A 109 -2.47 7.03 2.44
N VAL A 110 -3.14 6.45 3.44
CA VAL A 110 -4.34 7.07 4.06
C VAL A 110 -3.99 8.42 4.70
N HIS A 111 -2.86 8.52 5.41
CA HIS A 111 -2.47 9.77 6.07
C HIS A 111 -2.07 10.87 5.09
N PHE A 112 -1.36 10.55 4.01
CA PHE A 112 -1.05 11.51 2.97
C PHE A 112 -2.28 11.98 2.19
N LEU A 113 -3.29 11.11 2.00
CA LEU A 113 -4.57 11.52 1.43
C LEU A 113 -5.36 12.44 2.40
N ALA A 114 -5.21 12.25 3.70
CA ALA A 114 -5.78 13.17 4.68
C ALA A 114 -5.13 14.55 4.62
N ASP A 115 -3.81 14.63 4.39
CA ASP A 115 -3.13 15.91 4.14
C ASP A 115 -3.57 16.56 2.83
N LEU A 116 -3.82 15.76 1.80
CA LEU A 116 -4.37 16.25 0.54
C LEU A 116 -5.73 16.92 0.74
N LEU A 117 -6.63 16.32 1.53
CA LEU A 117 -7.91 16.97 1.89
C LEU A 117 -7.72 18.21 2.75
N ALA A 118 -6.80 18.16 3.72
CA ALA A 118 -6.51 19.31 4.58
C ALA A 118 -5.99 20.51 3.77
N SER A 119 -5.20 20.26 2.69
CA SER A 119 -4.63 21.33 1.85
C SER A 119 -5.66 22.21 1.15
N VAL A 120 -6.90 21.73 1.04
CA VAL A 120 -8.04 22.44 0.44
C VAL A 120 -9.16 22.71 1.43
N ASN A 121 -8.89 22.53 2.74
CA ASN A 121 -9.80 22.72 3.87
C ASN A 121 -9.10 23.51 5.00
N ASP A 122 -8.47 24.63 4.66
CA ASP A 122 -7.80 25.55 5.59
C ASP A 122 -6.78 24.88 6.55
N GLY A 123 -6.17 23.78 6.10
CA GLY A 123 -5.22 22.98 6.88
C GLY A 123 -5.86 21.97 7.83
N GLU A 124 -7.18 21.95 7.93
CA GLU A 124 -7.92 21.04 8.81
C GLU A 124 -8.28 19.74 8.09
N ILE A 125 -7.97 18.59 8.71
CA ILE A 125 -8.35 17.29 8.17
C ILE A 125 -9.85 17.06 8.38
N PRO A 126 -10.65 16.96 7.30
CA PRO A 126 -12.05 16.67 7.43
C PRO A 126 -12.27 15.24 7.96
N ARG A 127 -13.22 15.07 8.89
CA ARG A 127 -13.48 13.82 9.61
C ARG A 127 -14.95 13.43 9.57
N GLY A 128 -15.21 12.17 9.87
CA GLY A 128 -16.57 11.67 10.08
C GLY A 128 -17.26 11.17 8.82
N ALA A 129 -18.53 10.84 9.00
CA ALA A 129 -19.39 10.26 7.97
C ALA A 129 -19.62 11.13 6.72
N PRO A 130 -19.53 12.48 6.77
CA PRO A 130 -19.62 13.29 5.58
C PRO A 130 -18.54 12.97 4.55
N VAL A 131 -17.32 12.67 4.98
CA VAL A 131 -16.21 12.34 4.07
C VAL A 131 -16.43 10.97 3.42
N LYS A 132 -16.51 10.95 2.09
CA LYS A 132 -16.77 9.75 1.29
C LYS A 132 -15.54 9.40 0.47
N VAL A 133 -15.07 8.17 0.59
CA VAL A 133 -13.90 7.66 -0.13
C VAL A 133 -14.29 6.44 -0.97
N LEU A 134 -13.85 6.41 -2.22
CA LEU A 134 -13.96 5.25 -3.08
C LEU A 134 -12.61 4.51 -3.11
N ASP A 135 -12.57 3.29 -2.57
CA ASP A 135 -11.41 2.39 -2.65
C ASP A 135 -11.57 1.46 -3.86
N ILE A 136 -10.73 1.66 -4.87
CA ILE A 136 -10.77 0.95 -6.15
C ILE A 136 -9.84 -0.27 -6.07
N GLY A 137 -10.40 -1.47 -6.22
CA GLY A 137 -9.66 -2.71 -6.05
C GLY A 137 -9.27 -2.92 -4.58
N MET A 138 -10.26 -2.87 -3.68
CA MET A 138 -10.03 -2.99 -2.23
C MET A 138 -9.41 -4.32 -1.80
N GLY A 139 -9.49 -5.35 -2.66
CA GLY A 139 -9.05 -6.70 -2.38
C GLY A 139 -9.84 -7.40 -1.27
N ALA A 140 -9.47 -8.65 -0.98
CA ALA A 140 -10.09 -9.42 0.11
C ALA A 140 -9.79 -8.86 1.50
N ASN A 141 -8.74 -8.04 1.63
CA ASN A 141 -8.21 -7.57 2.91
C ASN A 141 -8.90 -6.31 3.45
N CYS A 142 -9.52 -5.49 2.61
CA CYS A 142 -10.26 -4.28 2.96
C CYS A 142 -9.46 -3.28 3.85
N VAL A 143 -8.12 -3.28 3.74
CA VAL A 143 -7.23 -2.59 4.71
C VAL A 143 -7.38 -1.08 4.72
N TYR A 144 -7.56 -0.44 3.56
CA TYR A 144 -7.70 1.01 3.50
C TYR A 144 -8.98 1.52 4.15
N PRO A 145 -10.17 0.94 3.86
CA PRO A 145 -11.39 1.31 4.58
C PRO A 145 -11.30 1.13 6.08
N LEU A 146 -10.67 0.04 6.56
CA LEU A 146 -10.51 -0.23 7.99
C LEU A 146 -9.64 0.84 8.66
N ILE A 147 -8.49 1.19 8.07
CA ILE A 147 -7.58 2.21 8.60
C ILE A 147 -8.23 3.60 8.54
N GLY A 148 -8.80 3.97 7.39
CA GLY A 148 -9.39 5.29 7.19
C GLY A 148 -10.60 5.54 8.10
N TYR A 149 -11.43 4.52 8.34
CA TYR A 149 -12.49 4.60 9.32
C TYR A 149 -11.95 4.71 10.76
N SER A 150 -10.97 3.90 11.11
CA SER A 150 -10.40 3.94 12.46
C SER A 150 -9.79 5.32 12.79
N ASP A 151 -9.00 5.88 11.86
CA ASP A 151 -8.23 7.10 12.12
C ASP A 151 -9.03 8.39 11.89
N TYR A 152 -9.93 8.39 10.91
CA TYR A 152 -10.62 9.61 10.46
C TYR A 152 -12.14 9.51 10.48
N ARG A 153 -12.73 8.34 10.78
CA ARG A 153 -14.17 8.08 10.71
C ARG A 153 -14.76 8.30 9.31
N TRP A 154 -13.93 8.24 8.27
CA TRP A 154 -14.38 8.33 6.89
C TRP A 154 -15.28 7.16 6.51
N HIS A 155 -16.22 7.42 5.62
CA HIS A 155 -17.07 6.39 5.04
C HIS A 155 -16.55 5.95 3.68
N PHE A 156 -16.65 4.67 3.41
CA PHE A 156 -16.07 4.07 2.20
C PHE A 156 -17.10 3.36 1.33
N LEU A 157 -16.87 3.44 0.02
CA LEU A 157 -17.34 2.46 -0.95
C LEU A 157 -16.10 1.70 -1.44
N GLY A 158 -16.00 0.42 -1.15
CA GLY A 158 -14.96 -0.45 -1.73
C GLY A 158 -15.48 -1.14 -2.99
N SER A 159 -14.71 -1.12 -4.06
CA SER A 159 -15.02 -1.85 -5.28
C SER A 159 -14.00 -2.95 -5.55
N GLU A 160 -14.48 -4.07 -6.10
CA GLU A 160 -13.62 -5.22 -6.44
C GLU A 160 -14.26 -6.03 -7.57
N ILE A 161 -13.46 -6.60 -8.44
CA ILE A 161 -13.94 -7.45 -9.55
C ILE A 161 -14.13 -8.91 -9.12
N ASP A 162 -13.31 -9.40 -8.20
CA ASP A 162 -13.34 -10.78 -7.72
C ASP A 162 -14.45 -10.98 -6.68
N PRO A 163 -15.46 -11.81 -6.96
CA PRO A 163 -16.54 -12.06 -6.02
C PRO A 163 -16.10 -12.72 -4.72
N THR A 164 -15.03 -13.51 -4.74
CA THR A 164 -14.48 -14.12 -3.53
C THR A 164 -13.82 -13.08 -2.63
N ALA A 165 -13.08 -12.13 -3.21
CA ALA A 165 -12.53 -11.00 -2.47
C ALA A 165 -13.62 -10.11 -1.87
N VAL A 166 -14.70 -9.82 -2.64
CA VAL A 166 -15.87 -9.09 -2.15
C VAL A 166 -16.52 -9.81 -0.97
N ALA A 167 -16.70 -11.14 -1.06
CA ALA A 167 -17.29 -11.93 0.03
C ALA A 167 -16.42 -11.91 1.30
N ALA A 168 -15.11 -12.04 1.15
CA ALA A 168 -14.16 -11.98 2.27
C ALA A 168 -14.15 -10.60 2.94
N ALA A 169 -14.05 -9.53 2.16
CA ALA A 169 -14.13 -8.16 2.67
C ALA A 169 -15.47 -7.87 3.37
N LYS A 170 -16.58 -8.39 2.81
CA LYS A 170 -17.91 -8.29 3.42
C LYS A 170 -17.97 -8.97 4.79
N ALA A 171 -17.40 -10.15 4.91
CA ALA A 171 -17.30 -10.87 6.20
C ALA A 171 -16.53 -10.06 7.23
N ILE A 172 -15.38 -9.45 6.85
CA ILE A 172 -14.60 -8.58 7.73
C ILE A 172 -15.44 -7.38 8.19
N VAL A 173 -16.08 -6.68 7.27
CA VAL A 173 -16.90 -5.49 7.57
C VAL A 173 -18.06 -5.84 8.50
N GLN A 174 -18.78 -6.93 8.24
CA GLN A 174 -19.90 -7.41 9.06
C GLN A 174 -19.46 -7.82 10.45
N SER A 175 -18.39 -8.62 10.57
CA SER A 175 -17.89 -9.10 11.87
C SER A 175 -17.37 -7.99 12.77
N ASN A 176 -17.07 -6.81 12.22
CA ASN A 176 -16.65 -5.63 12.97
C ASN A 176 -17.77 -4.58 13.13
N GLY A 177 -19.00 -4.86 12.68
CA GLY A 177 -20.12 -3.93 12.78
C GLY A 177 -20.00 -2.66 11.94
N LEU A 178 -19.18 -2.70 10.84
CA LEU A 178 -18.83 -1.52 10.05
C LEU A 178 -19.72 -1.30 8.81
N ASN A 179 -20.83 -2.04 8.66
CA ASN A 179 -21.70 -2.01 7.46
C ASN A 179 -22.27 -0.62 7.13
N LYS A 180 -22.44 0.26 8.13
CA LYS A 180 -22.92 1.63 7.92
C LYS A 180 -21.82 2.54 7.35
N ALA A 181 -20.56 2.27 7.67
CA ALA A 181 -19.43 3.09 7.28
C ALA A 181 -18.72 2.57 6.03
N ILE A 182 -18.71 1.26 5.81
CA ILE A 182 -18.00 0.61 4.70
C ILE A 182 -19.01 -0.19 3.89
N GLN A 183 -19.31 0.30 2.70
CA GLN A 183 -20.14 -0.38 1.70
C GLN A 183 -19.24 -1.04 0.67
N LEU A 184 -19.68 -2.18 0.12
CA LEU A 184 -18.91 -2.95 -0.84
C LEU A 184 -19.71 -3.17 -2.09
N ARG A 185 -19.06 -3.05 -3.26
CA ARG A 185 -19.67 -3.25 -4.55
C ARG A 185 -18.77 -4.08 -5.46
N GLN A 186 -19.33 -5.08 -6.09
CA GLN A 186 -18.64 -5.80 -7.15
C GLN A 186 -18.67 -4.97 -8.43
N GLN A 187 -17.49 -4.75 -9.05
CA GLN A 187 -17.40 -4.27 -10.43
C GLN A 187 -17.68 -5.45 -11.37
N SER A 188 -18.83 -5.44 -12.00
CA SER A 188 -19.30 -6.56 -12.84
C SER A 188 -18.62 -6.61 -14.22
N ASN A 189 -18.06 -5.48 -14.67
CA ASN A 189 -17.38 -5.40 -15.95
C ASN A 189 -15.87 -5.23 -15.74
N PRO A 190 -15.05 -6.27 -15.99
CA PRO A 190 -13.60 -6.19 -15.78
C PRO A 190 -12.86 -5.23 -16.72
N LYS A 191 -13.54 -4.73 -17.76
CA LYS A 191 -12.98 -3.72 -18.67
C LYS A 191 -13.13 -2.29 -18.14
N HIS A 192 -13.91 -2.09 -17.07
CA HIS A 192 -14.17 -0.79 -16.46
C HIS A 192 -13.54 -0.70 -15.08
N ILE A 193 -13.08 0.48 -14.73
CA ILE A 193 -12.51 0.78 -13.42
C ILE A 193 -13.53 1.60 -12.60
N LEU A 194 -14.00 2.72 -13.13
CA LEU A 194 -14.97 3.62 -12.51
C LEU A 194 -16.37 3.53 -13.11
N LEU A 195 -16.44 3.22 -14.41
CA LEU A 195 -17.71 3.13 -15.12
C LEU A 195 -18.58 2.03 -14.50
N GLY A 196 -19.82 2.36 -14.21
CA GLY A 196 -20.78 1.46 -13.55
C GLY A 196 -20.72 1.46 -12.01
N LEU A 197 -19.71 2.10 -11.39
CA LEU A 197 -19.59 2.22 -9.93
C LEU A 197 -20.22 3.49 -9.38
N LEU A 198 -20.06 4.61 -10.09
CA LEU A 198 -20.48 5.92 -9.63
C LEU A 198 -21.93 6.21 -10.01
N GLU A 199 -22.85 6.05 -9.08
CA GLU A 199 -24.28 6.30 -9.26
C GLU A 199 -24.57 7.79 -9.46
N PRO A 200 -25.68 8.12 -10.14
CA PRO A 200 -26.19 9.49 -10.17
C PRO A 200 -26.41 10.04 -8.75
N GLY A 201 -26.03 11.30 -8.52
CA GLY A 201 -26.22 11.98 -7.23
C GLY A 201 -25.21 11.62 -6.13
N LYS A 202 -24.41 10.57 -6.26
CA LYS A 202 -23.34 10.28 -5.29
C LYS A 202 -22.07 11.04 -5.65
N ARG A 203 -21.43 11.62 -4.61
CA ARG A 203 -20.14 12.30 -4.68
C ARG A 203 -19.16 11.64 -3.74
N PHE A 204 -17.88 11.79 -4.05
CA PHE A 204 -16.77 11.31 -3.23
C PHE A 204 -15.74 12.44 -3.07
N ASP A 205 -15.14 12.53 -1.89
CA ASP A 205 -14.07 13.47 -1.62
C ASP A 205 -12.73 12.94 -2.14
N LEU A 206 -12.57 11.61 -2.08
CA LEU A 206 -11.37 10.92 -2.56
C LEU A 206 -11.71 9.66 -3.33
N THR A 207 -10.85 9.35 -4.32
CA THR A 207 -10.61 7.96 -4.68
C THR A 207 -9.24 7.53 -4.21
N MET A 208 -9.08 6.25 -3.90
CA MET A 208 -7.78 5.63 -3.68
C MET A 208 -7.71 4.31 -4.43
N CYS A 209 -6.51 3.93 -4.83
CA CYS A 209 -6.29 2.72 -5.61
C CYS A 209 -4.88 2.19 -5.36
N ASN A 210 -4.78 0.88 -5.19
CA ASN A 210 -3.53 0.15 -5.26
C ASN A 210 -3.59 -0.75 -6.52
N PRO A 211 -3.12 -0.26 -7.67
CA PRO A 211 -3.33 -0.94 -8.94
C PRO A 211 -2.53 -2.24 -9.04
N PRO A 212 -2.90 -3.16 -9.94
CA PRO A 212 -2.06 -4.30 -10.28
C PRO A 212 -0.76 -3.79 -10.92
N PHE A 213 0.40 -4.29 -10.42
CA PHE A 213 1.71 -3.72 -10.78
C PHE A 213 2.37 -4.35 -12.00
N HIS A 214 2.01 -5.60 -12.32
CA HIS A 214 2.68 -6.40 -13.35
C HIS A 214 1.87 -6.46 -14.63
N ALA A 215 2.56 -6.56 -15.77
CA ALA A 215 1.93 -6.71 -17.07
C ALA A 215 1.55 -8.17 -17.38
N SER A 216 2.10 -9.13 -16.64
CA SER A 216 1.82 -10.55 -16.76
C SER A 216 2.15 -11.30 -15.47
N MET A 217 1.61 -12.52 -15.33
CA MET A 217 1.95 -13.42 -14.21
C MET A 217 3.43 -13.79 -14.22
N ASP A 218 4.04 -13.93 -15.40
CA ASP A 218 5.48 -14.22 -15.55
C ASP A 218 6.34 -13.07 -14.98
N GLU A 219 5.94 -11.83 -15.17
CA GLU A 219 6.65 -10.68 -14.60
C GLU A 219 6.51 -10.66 -13.06
N ALA A 220 5.34 -10.96 -12.53
CA ALA A 220 5.09 -11.09 -11.11
C ALA A 220 5.95 -12.18 -10.47
N THR A 221 6.01 -13.34 -11.09
CA THR A 221 6.82 -14.49 -10.67
C THR A 221 8.32 -14.16 -10.67
N LYS A 222 8.85 -13.59 -11.77
CA LYS A 222 10.27 -13.16 -11.88
C LYS A 222 10.63 -12.09 -10.85
N GLY A 223 9.69 -11.21 -10.52
CA GLY A 223 9.86 -10.20 -9.46
C GLY A 223 10.02 -10.84 -8.09
N SER A 224 9.23 -11.87 -7.79
CA SER A 224 9.31 -12.64 -6.55
C SER A 224 10.60 -13.46 -6.48
N GLU A 225 10.99 -14.15 -7.54
CA GLU A 225 12.26 -14.91 -7.60
C GLU A 225 13.48 -14.03 -7.32
N ARG A 226 13.54 -12.82 -7.90
CA ARG A 226 14.62 -11.86 -7.63
C ARG A 226 14.70 -11.48 -6.15
N LYS A 227 13.55 -11.27 -5.49
CA LYS A 227 13.50 -10.99 -4.05
C LYS A 227 13.98 -12.16 -3.20
N TRP A 228 13.55 -13.39 -3.52
CA TRP A 228 13.99 -14.59 -2.83
C TRP A 228 15.49 -14.82 -2.97
N ARG A 229 16.02 -14.62 -4.17
CA ARG A 229 17.47 -14.72 -4.45
C ARG A 229 18.27 -13.68 -3.67
N ALA A 230 17.79 -12.44 -3.62
CA ALA A 230 18.41 -11.35 -2.83
C ALA A 230 18.39 -11.61 -1.31
N LEU A 231 17.40 -12.37 -0.82
CA LEU A 231 17.30 -12.79 0.58
C LEU A 231 18.11 -14.06 0.89
N GLY A 232 18.87 -14.62 -0.07
CA GLY A 232 19.64 -15.85 0.10
C GLY A 232 18.79 -17.11 0.29
N ARG A 233 17.50 -17.07 -0.05
CA ARG A 233 16.52 -18.14 0.17
C ARG A 233 15.97 -18.76 -1.11
N ALA A 234 16.70 -18.64 -2.22
CA ALA A 234 16.34 -19.30 -3.48
C ALA A 234 16.47 -20.82 -3.32
N ASP A 235 15.37 -21.56 -3.42
CA ASP A 235 15.35 -23.01 -3.44
C ASP A 235 15.20 -23.50 -4.90
N PRO A 236 16.23 -24.10 -5.50
CA PRO A 236 16.19 -24.59 -6.89
C PRO A 236 15.15 -25.72 -7.12
N LYS A 237 14.68 -26.36 -6.06
CA LYS A 237 13.72 -27.48 -6.12
C LYS A 237 12.26 -27.04 -6.06
N ARG A 238 11.98 -25.78 -5.72
CA ARG A 238 10.61 -25.23 -5.73
C ARG A 238 10.22 -24.79 -7.14
N LYS A 239 9.26 -25.47 -7.73
CA LYS A 239 8.76 -25.17 -9.08
C LYS A 239 8.04 -23.83 -9.23
N LEU A 240 7.57 -23.22 -8.15
CA LEU A 240 6.94 -21.88 -8.13
C LEU A 240 7.36 -21.14 -6.86
N PRO A 241 7.85 -19.91 -6.96
CA PRO A 241 8.09 -19.09 -5.78
C PRO A 241 6.75 -18.76 -5.12
N VAL A 242 6.62 -19.06 -3.83
CA VAL A 242 5.51 -18.54 -3.04
C VAL A 242 5.67 -17.02 -3.00
N LEU A 243 4.67 -16.29 -3.48
CA LEU A 243 4.65 -14.84 -3.36
C LEU A 243 4.65 -14.49 -1.87
N ASN A 244 5.61 -13.70 -1.40
CA ASN A 244 5.82 -13.42 0.03
C ASN A 244 4.58 -12.91 0.76
N PHE A 245 3.64 -12.30 0.01
CA PHE A 245 2.42 -11.71 0.55
C PHE A 245 1.15 -12.31 -0.09
N GLY A 246 1.24 -13.42 -0.81
CA GLY A 246 0.12 -13.97 -1.58
C GLY A 246 -0.28 -13.08 -2.77
N GLY A 247 -1.49 -13.23 -3.25
CA GLY A 247 -2.12 -12.42 -4.28
C GLY A 247 -2.68 -13.26 -5.43
N GLN A 248 -3.95 -13.05 -5.74
CA GLN A 248 -4.60 -13.64 -6.91
C GLN A 248 -4.18 -12.91 -8.19
N SER A 249 -4.38 -13.54 -9.32
CA SER A 249 -4.00 -12.99 -10.63
C SER A 249 -4.49 -11.55 -10.82
N ALA A 250 -5.75 -11.27 -10.47
CA ALA A 250 -6.35 -9.94 -10.62
C ALA A 250 -5.75 -8.88 -9.68
N GLU A 251 -5.20 -9.27 -8.53
CA GLU A 251 -4.53 -8.35 -7.59
C GLU A 251 -3.10 -8.01 -8.04
N LEU A 252 -2.47 -8.86 -8.82
CA LEU A 252 -1.04 -8.78 -9.13
C LEU A 252 -0.74 -8.21 -10.51
N TRP A 253 -1.56 -8.54 -11.51
CA TRP A 253 -1.30 -8.15 -12.88
C TRP A 253 -2.56 -7.82 -13.67
N CYS A 254 -2.40 -6.96 -14.67
CA CYS A 254 -3.38 -6.71 -15.71
C CYS A 254 -2.67 -6.57 -17.06
N GLU A 255 -3.40 -6.75 -18.15
CA GLU A 255 -2.85 -6.54 -19.49
C GLU A 255 -2.30 -5.12 -19.63
N GLY A 256 -1.04 -4.97 -20.04
CA GLY A 256 -0.34 -3.69 -20.14
C GLY A 256 0.15 -3.12 -18.80
N GLY A 257 -0.09 -3.80 -17.68
CA GLY A 257 0.43 -3.47 -16.35
C GLY A 257 -0.04 -2.16 -15.77
N GLU A 258 0.68 -1.69 -14.75
CA GLU A 258 0.37 -0.48 -14.01
C GLU A 258 0.15 0.76 -14.91
N ALA A 259 1.01 0.96 -15.91
CA ALA A 259 0.91 2.14 -16.77
C ALA A 259 -0.42 2.17 -17.54
N ARG A 260 -0.85 1.04 -18.12
CA ARG A 260 -2.13 0.94 -18.83
C ARG A 260 -3.31 1.11 -17.87
N PHE A 261 -3.27 0.45 -16.73
CA PHE A 261 -4.33 0.58 -15.73
C PHE A 261 -4.51 2.03 -15.28
N VAL A 262 -3.42 2.70 -14.89
CA VAL A 262 -3.47 4.09 -14.41
C VAL A 262 -3.92 5.05 -15.52
N THR A 263 -3.45 4.88 -16.75
CA THR A 263 -3.90 5.72 -17.88
C THR A 263 -5.38 5.51 -18.20
N GLN A 264 -5.90 4.30 -18.07
CA GLN A 264 -7.33 4.00 -18.20
C GLN A 264 -8.12 4.64 -17.04
N LEU A 265 -7.67 4.51 -15.80
CA LEU A 265 -8.30 5.15 -14.64
C LEU A 265 -8.42 6.66 -14.83
N ILE A 266 -7.37 7.31 -15.33
CA ILE A 266 -7.36 8.74 -15.64
C ILE A 266 -8.39 9.05 -16.75
N ALA A 267 -8.42 8.28 -17.82
CA ALA A 267 -9.37 8.48 -18.91
C ALA A 267 -10.83 8.32 -18.43
N GLU A 268 -11.12 7.29 -17.63
CA GLU A 268 -12.45 7.10 -17.06
C GLU A 268 -12.83 8.19 -16.05
N SER A 269 -11.86 8.73 -15.30
CA SER A 269 -12.09 9.78 -14.31
C SER A 269 -12.63 11.06 -14.93
N ALA A 270 -12.30 11.34 -16.19
CA ALA A 270 -12.82 12.49 -16.93
C ALA A 270 -14.36 12.49 -17.09
N HIS A 271 -15.02 11.32 -17.02
CA HIS A 271 -16.48 11.22 -17.01
C HIS A 271 -17.11 11.59 -15.65
N PHE A 272 -16.30 11.77 -14.62
CA PHE A 272 -16.76 11.96 -13.24
C PHE A 272 -16.16 13.18 -12.55
N GLN A 273 -15.70 14.17 -13.35
CA GLN A 273 -14.97 15.39 -12.89
C GLN A 273 -15.69 16.13 -11.73
N HIS A 274 -17.05 16.17 -11.76
CA HIS A 274 -17.85 16.87 -10.72
C HIS A 274 -18.35 15.93 -9.60
N LYS A 275 -18.01 14.64 -9.68
CA LYS A 275 -18.44 13.64 -8.69
C LYS A 275 -17.34 13.26 -7.70
N VAL A 276 -16.11 13.58 -8.01
CA VAL A 276 -14.95 13.27 -7.16
C VAL A 276 -14.10 14.52 -7.03
N LEU A 277 -13.78 14.90 -5.79
CA LEU A 277 -12.94 16.05 -5.53
C LEU A 277 -11.49 15.76 -5.91
N TRP A 278 -10.91 14.68 -5.38
CA TRP A 278 -9.57 14.23 -5.72
C TRP A 278 -9.55 12.75 -6.10
N PHE A 279 -9.05 12.46 -7.28
CA PHE A 279 -8.67 11.11 -7.67
C PHE A 279 -7.26 10.81 -7.21
N SER A 280 -6.98 9.56 -6.85
CA SER A 280 -5.60 9.16 -6.56
C SER A 280 -5.34 7.69 -6.85
N THR A 281 -4.08 7.34 -7.09
CA THR A 281 -3.59 5.97 -7.27
C THR A 281 -2.14 5.85 -6.88
N LEU A 282 -1.77 4.71 -6.28
CA LEU A 282 -0.36 4.37 -6.09
C LEU A 282 0.33 4.16 -7.45
N VAL A 283 1.62 4.50 -7.51
CA VAL A 283 2.49 4.25 -8.66
C VAL A 283 3.79 3.63 -8.16
N SER A 284 4.03 2.38 -8.55
CA SER A 284 5.20 1.62 -8.08
C SER A 284 6.47 1.98 -8.86
N LYS A 285 6.35 2.20 -10.18
CA LYS A 285 7.49 2.45 -11.07
C LYS A 285 7.54 3.92 -11.47
N ALA A 286 8.61 4.64 -11.07
CA ALA A 286 8.82 6.04 -11.50
C ALA A 286 8.86 6.19 -13.03
N SER A 287 9.30 5.17 -13.76
CA SER A 287 9.31 5.14 -15.22
C SER A 287 7.91 5.27 -15.86
N ASN A 288 6.84 5.05 -15.10
CA ASN A 288 5.46 5.21 -15.59
C ASN A 288 4.97 6.67 -15.52
N LEU A 289 5.64 7.54 -14.73
CA LEU A 289 5.21 8.93 -14.53
C LEU A 289 5.08 9.74 -15.83
N PRO A 290 5.99 9.65 -16.82
CA PRO A 290 5.83 10.41 -18.08
C PRO A 290 4.54 10.05 -18.83
N ALA A 291 4.19 8.75 -18.91
CA ALA A 291 2.96 8.31 -19.56
C ALA A 291 1.72 8.77 -18.78
N ILE A 292 1.77 8.72 -17.45
CA ILE A 292 0.71 9.20 -16.56
C ILE A 292 0.52 10.71 -16.73
N GLN A 293 1.57 11.51 -16.74
CA GLN A 293 1.49 12.96 -16.96
C GLN A 293 0.88 13.30 -18.31
N THR A 294 1.23 12.55 -19.35
CA THR A 294 0.63 12.70 -20.69
C THR A 294 -0.87 12.40 -20.66
N ALA A 295 -1.29 11.34 -19.95
CA ALA A 295 -2.70 10.98 -19.80
C ALA A 295 -3.49 12.04 -19.02
N LEU A 296 -2.93 12.57 -17.91
CA LEU A 296 -3.55 13.66 -17.14
C LEU A 296 -3.78 14.89 -17.99
N LYS A 297 -2.78 15.32 -18.75
CA LYS A 297 -2.91 16.46 -19.67
C LYS A 297 -3.98 16.20 -20.74
N LYS A 298 -3.99 15.00 -21.33
CA LYS A 298 -4.99 14.62 -22.35
C LYS A 298 -6.41 14.58 -21.79
N ALA A 299 -6.58 14.19 -20.53
CA ALA A 299 -7.87 14.15 -19.87
C ALA A 299 -8.41 15.52 -19.45
N GLY A 300 -7.61 16.60 -19.56
CA GLY A 300 -8.00 17.96 -19.16
C GLY A 300 -7.98 18.17 -17.65
N VAL A 301 -7.11 17.46 -16.93
CA VAL A 301 -6.90 17.63 -15.48
C VAL A 301 -6.41 19.05 -15.19
N LEU A 302 -7.02 19.73 -14.22
CA LEU A 302 -6.67 21.10 -13.83
C LEU A 302 -5.49 21.14 -12.86
N GLU A 303 -5.43 20.20 -11.94
CA GLU A 303 -4.34 20.11 -10.96
C GLU A 303 -3.95 18.67 -10.75
N SER A 304 -2.65 18.40 -10.65
CA SER A 304 -2.13 17.10 -10.30
C SER A 304 -0.84 17.21 -9.49
N GLN A 305 -0.60 16.25 -8.62
CA GLN A 305 0.62 16.17 -7.84
C GLN A 305 1.11 14.74 -7.70
N VAL A 306 2.42 14.59 -7.60
CA VAL A 306 3.10 13.33 -7.28
C VAL A 306 3.61 13.47 -5.85
N VAL A 307 3.15 12.61 -4.96
CA VAL A 307 3.55 12.60 -3.55
C VAL A 307 4.43 11.39 -3.31
N GLU A 308 5.67 11.64 -2.93
CA GLU A 308 6.61 10.58 -2.55
C GLU A 308 6.33 10.13 -1.11
N MET A 309 6.30 8.82 -0.94
CA MET A 309 6.14 8.18 0.36
C MET A 309 7.36 7.29 0.61
N SER A 310 7.87 7.29 1.82
CA SER A 310 9.07 6.56 2.16
C SER A 310 8.84 5.57 3.30
N GLN A 311 9.23 4.31 3.11
CA GLN A 311 9.23 3.30 4.15
C GLN A 311 10.59 2.60 4.17
N GLY A 312 11.49 3.05 5.03
CA GLY A 312 12.85 2.52 5.08
C GLY A 312 13.60 2.77 3.77
N GLN A 313 14.06 1.70 3.11
CA GLN A 313 14.72 1.78 1.80
C GLN A 313 13.75 1.74 0.61
N LYS A 314 12.46 1.49 0.86
CA LYS A 314 11.44 1.41 -0.18
C LYS A 314 10.83 2.78 -0.40
N GLN A 315 11.08 3.36 -1.55
CA GLN A 315 10.35 4.53 -2.04
C GLN A 315 9.06 4.05 -2.73
N SER A 316 7.94 4.61 -2.33
CA SER A 316 6.65 4.48 -3.00
C SER A 316 6.11 5.87 -3.29
N ARG A 317 5.11 5.97 -4.13
CA ARG A 317 4.47 7.25 -4.45
C ARG A 317 3.02 7.03 -4.84
N PHE A 318 2.25 8.10 -4.77
CA PHE A 318 0.97 8.16 -5.44
C PHE A 318 0.88 9.40 -6.32
N VAL A 319 0.01 9.32 -7.29
CA VAL A 319 -0.40 10.47 -8.10
C VAL A 319 -1.82 10.82 -7.70
N ALA A 320 -2.06 12.11 -7.42
CA ALA A 320 -3.39 12.65 -7.18
C ALA A 320 -3.72 13.69 -8.26
N TRP A 321 -5.00 13.79 -8.65
CA TRP A 321 -5.46 14.77 -9.62
C TRP A 321 -6.90 15.17 -9.39
N THR A 322 -7.23 16.38 -9.86
CA THR A 322 -8.58 16.93 -9.80
C THR A 322 -8.94 17.69 -11.09
N PHE A 323 -10.22 17.70 -11.40
CA PHE A 323 -10.81 18.50 -12.48
C PHE A 323 -11.49 19.76 -11.96
N GLN A 324 -11.37 20.05 -10.67
CA GLN A 324 -12.03 21.17 -10.01
C GLN A 324 -11.06 22.33 -9.81
N THR A 325 -11.53 23.54 -10.00
CA THR A 325 -10.81 24.76 -9.64
C THR A 325 -10.68 24.87 -8.11
N LYS A 326 -9.74 25.67 -7.63
CA LYS A 326 -9.57 25.90 -6.18
C LYS A 326 -10.85 26.36 -5.49
N SER A 327 -11.62 27.20 -6.13
CA SER A 327 -12.91 27.67 -5.61
C SER A 327 -13.93 26.53 -5.48
N GLU A 328 -14.03 25.66 -6.48
CA GLU A 328 -14.93 24.50 -6.45
C GLU A 328 -14.48 23.49 -5.40
N GLN A 329 -13.17 23.28 -5.22
CA GLN A 329 -12.63 22.38 -4.19
C GLN A 329 -13.07 22.83 -2.78
N GLN A 330 -12.96 24.13 -2.47
CA GLN A 330 -13.39 24.68 -1.17
C GLN A 330 -14.89 24.52 -0.93
N VAL A 331 -15.72 24.80 -1.94
CA VAL A 331 -17.17 24.64 -1.85
C VAL A 331 -17.55 23.18 -1.61
N CYS A 332 -16.90 22.23 -2.27
CA CYS A 332 -17.18 20.80 -2.08
C CYS A 332 -16.99 20.38 -0.61
N LEU A 333 -15.93 20.82 0.06
CA LEU A 333 -15.63 20.44 1.43
C LEU A 333 -16.52 21.15 2.48
N LEU A 334 -17.02 22.34 2.19
CA LEU A 334 -17.99 23.01 3.06
C LEU A 334 -19.29 22.21 3.23
N TYR A 335 -19.69 21.44 2.21
CA TYR A 335 -20.84 20.54 2.29
C TYR A 335 -20.55 19.21 3.02
N THR A 336 -19.28 18.87 3.23
CA THR A 336 -18.85 17.64 3.92
C THR A 336 -18.35 17.91 5.34
N SER A 337 -18.14 19.17 5.73
CA SER A 337 -17.80 19.53 7.10
C SER A 337 -19.06 19.50 7.99
N PRO A 338 -19.01 18.90 9.19
CA PRO A 338 -20.12 19.00 10.13
C PRO A 338 -20.38 20.48 10.44
N SER A 339 -21.66 20.85 10.46
CA SER A 339 -22.07 22.19 10.88
C SER A 339 -21.51 22.47 12.30
N PRO A 340 -21.00 23.68 12.58
CA PRO A 340 -20.57 24.05 13.95
C PRO A 340 -21.66 23.99 15.02
N ARG A 341 -22.83 23.50 14.67
CA ARG A 341 -24.05 23.46 15.55
C ARG A 341 -24.53 22.03 15.85
N ASP A 342 -23.81 21.00 15.48
CA ASP A 342 -24.18 19.59 15.80
C ASP A 342 -23.26 19.00 16.87
#